data_306c074b983cdfaaf3c98523e53f50c1
#
_entry.id   306c074b983cdfaaf3c98523e53f50c1
#
_cell.length_a   1.000
_cell.length_b   1.000
_cell.length_c   1.000
_cell.angle_alpha   90.00
_cell.angle_beta   90.00
_cell.angle_gamma   90.00
#
_symmetry.space_group_name_H-M   'P 1'
#
loop_
_entity.id
_entity.type
_entity.pdbx_description
1 polymer ?
#
loop_
_entity_poly.entity_id
_entity_poly.type
_entity_poly.pdbx_seq_one_letter_code
_entity_poly.pdbx_strand_id
1 'polypeptide(L)'
;NNMKLYKKIILGVAACVALSACDDWLDVNTNPNTPISTDAEFHQRLPWMQFYMEHIYHIVASNTSFYCGHFYRNNAREGGAAKWQLDSSTRAANAQQWFFTQVGVNCNDLYNQAMEAGAYHYAGAAKFFRAYGFMMLTDLFGEIPYNDAFGENPSPVYDNGKTIFLGCITDIDEAIELFSRQQEAINNVTPVDLVEGDSWNGGDADKWLKMCYLLKARWLNHLVKKEAGNYKDGKYDAPEILNCLAKAQQSNADNTVIKHTDTNTPSHDVLGWNEPIDYSALYSCIGMNSNIYITKCYYDNLTNFDGKGIEDPRADKFIPWTRSMKGPATPIDIKWSEDGLWRRSMGVDMQTDILSQSGPYALSFDVTTQSWYCDSPTRKGDTIYVWTTCGGTGYAGGVDILYRRNKSYDTSALSGVFYARPTSPSLMASYSEACFIKAETLFRQGDKSGAFIAYKEGVKASIDFVNDQIGVWTSEDGKLESCPSFTHIEQTDIDNFLNNALGNSSDITLGKILTQKMLAMPYSNENWNDMRRCDYDTNIFMNWDKSYYYRNTPAGFTYCPEDKSPRRWKQASYELTYNTTNLAAIGAQVPGAAELGEGWYNNNLICTLPVWWDSNQE
;
A
#
# COMPACT_ATOMS: atom_id res chain seq x y z
N ASN A 1 9.18 -72.08 -43.44
CA ASN A 1 9.81 -70.73 -43.38
C ASN A 1 8.83 -69.56 -43.18
N ASN A 2 7.60 -69.70 -43.65
CA ASN A 2 6.60 -68.62 -43.59
C ASN A 2 6.11 -68.32 -42.14
N MET A 3 6.02 -69.36 -41.30
CA MET A 3 5.53 -69.20 -39.92
C MET A 3 6.49 -68.42 -39.00
N LYS A 4 7.80 -68.48 -39.29
CA LYS A 4 8.80 -67.67 -38.57
C LYS A 4 8.81 -66.21 -38.99
N LEU A 5 8.39 -65.92 -40.24
CA LEU A 5 8.27 -64.58 -40.76
C LEU A 5 7.01 -63.88 -40.18
N TYR A 6 5.88 -64.58 -40.14
CA TYR A 6 4.64 -64.08 -39.52
C TYR A 6 4.80 -63.77 -38.03
N LYS A 7 5.54 -64.60 -37.27
CA LYS A 7 5.84 -64.35 -35.84
C LYS A 7 6.72 -63.12 -35.66
N LYS A 8 7.65 -62.86 -36.57
CA LYS A 8 8.51 -61.65 -36.49
C LYS A 8 7.72 -60.38 -36.88
N ILE A 9 6.81 -60.48 -37.83
CA ILE A 9 5.94 -59.34 -38.22
C ILE A 9 4.93 -59.01 -37.11
N ILE A 10 4.32 -60.01 -36.48
CA ILE A 10 3.40 -59.84 -35.35
C ILE A 10 4.18 -59.26 -34.12
N LEU A 11 5.40 -59.72 -33.87
CA LEU A 11 6.22 -59.13 -32.78
C LEU A 11 6.64 -57.70 -33.08
N GLY A 12 6.93 -57.36 -34.33
CA GLY A 12 7.26 -55.99 -34.77
C GLY A 12 6.06 -55.06 -34.65
N VAL A 13 4.86 -55.48 -35.08
CA VAL A 13 3.63 -54.69 -34.93
C VAL A 13 3.24 -54.53 -33.47
N ALA A 14 3.36 -55.57 -32.64
CA ALA A 14 3.12 -55.48 -31.19
C ALA A 14 4.12 -54.57 -30.49
N ALA A 15 5.39 -54.52 -30.89
CA ALA A 15 6.38 -53.59 -30.38
C ALA A 15 6.08 -52.11 -30.80
N CYS A 16 5.62 -51.88 -32.04
CA CYS A 16 5.23 -50.54 -32.49
C CYS A 16 3.98 -50.04 -31.78
N VAL A 17 2.98 -50.90 -31.53
CA VAL A 17 1.79 -50.54 -30.75
C VAL A 17 2.08 -50.28 -29.28
N ALA A 18 3.05 -51.04 -28.71
CA ALA A 18 3.50 -50.79 -27.32
C ALA A 18 4.29 -49.49 -27.19
N LEU A 19 4.99 -49.03 -28.23
CA LEU A 19 5.72 -47.78 -28.22
C LEU A 19 4.81 -46.55 -28.43
N SER A 20 3.69 -46.69 -29.16
CA SER A 20 2.72 -45.61 -29.29
C SER A 20 1.74 -45.46 -28.13
N ALA A 21 1.67 -46.48 -27.23
CA ALA A 21 0.86 -46.41 -26.02
C ALA A 21 1.64 -45.80 -24.82
N CYS A 22 2.92 -45.42 -25.03
CA CYS A 22 3.78 -44.85 -23.98
C CYS A 22 3.95 -43.33 -24.09
N ASP A 23 3.38 -42.65 -25.10
CA ASP A 23 3.53 -41.20 -25.23
C ASP A 23 2.86 -40.46 -24.06
N ASP A 24 1.70 -40.91 -23.59
CA ASP A 24 1.03 -40.33 -22.42
C ASP A 24 1.71 -40.70 -21.09
N TRP A 25 2.53 -41.79 -21.05
CA TRP A 25 3.21 -42.20 -19.82
C TRP A 25 4.60 -41.61 -19.67
N LEU A 26 5.16 -41.04 -20.74
CA LEU A 26 6.47 -40.40 -20.77
C LEU A 26 6.37 -38.87 -20.72
N ASP A 27 5.18 -38.31 -20.66
CA ASP A 27 5.01 -36.87 -20.39
C ASP A 27 5.23 -36.61 -18.90
N VAL A 28 6.49 -36.77 -18.46
CA VAL A 28 6.95 -36.43 -17.11
C VAL A 28 6.90 -34.93 -16.82
N ASN A 29 6.53 -34.10 -17.80
CA ASN A 29 6.43 -32.67 -17.62
C ASN A 29 5.03 -32.23 -17.18
N THR A 30 4.02 -33.09 -17.32
CA THR A 30 2.69 -32.82 -16.81
C THR A 30 2.42 -33.67 -15.57
N ASN A 31 2.45 -33.07 -14.40
CA ASN A 31 2.07 -33.77 -13.17
C ASN A 31 0.53 -33.95 -13.17
N PRO A 32 0.01 -35.19 -13.28
CA PRO A 32 -1.43 -35.42 -13.35
C PRO A 32 -2.20 -35.03 -12.07
N ASN A 33 -1.47 -34.76 -10.99
CA ASN A 33 -2.04 -34.30 -9.71
C ASN A 33 -1.90 -32.79 -9.50
N THR A 34 -1.34 -32.08 -10.49
CA THR A 34 -1.25 -30.61 -10.43
C THR A 34 -2.17 -30.03 -11.48
N PRO A 35 -3.18 -29.25 -11.12
CA PRO A 35 -4.02 -28.55 -12.08
C PRO A 35 -3.17 -27.75 -13.06
N ILE A 36 -3.43 -27.91 -14.36
CA ILE A 36 -2.83 -27.06 -15.39
C ILE A 36 -3.57 -25.72 -15.44
N SER A 37 -2.96 -24.70 -16.02
CA SER A 37 -3.55 -23.37 -16.08
C SER A 37 -4.93 -23.30 -16.73
N THR A 38 -5.25 -24.25 -17.60
CA THR A 38 -6.57 -24.39 -18.25
C THR A 38 -7.63 -25.04 -17.37
N ASP A 39 -7.26 -25.71 -16.26
CA ASP A 39 -8.22 -26.42 -15.41
C ASP A 39 -8.95 -25.47 -14.44
N ALA A 40 -8.36 -24.31 -14.13
CA ALA A 40 -9.01 -23.30 -13.30
C ALA A 40 -9.89 -22.38 -14.14
N GLU A 41 -11.18 -22.36 -13.85
CA GLU A 41 -12.10 -21.43 -14.49
C GLU A 41 -11.78 -19.99 -14.11
N PHE A 42 -12.03 -19.05 -15.01
CA PHE A 42 -11.64 -17.65 -14.84
C PHE A 42 -12.23 -17.01 -13.57
N HIS A 43 -13.45 -17.37 -13.15
CA HIS A 43 -14.04 -16.84 -11.91
C HIS A 43 -13.34 -17.35 -10.63
N GLN A 44 -12.60 -18.45 -10.70
CA GLN A 44 -11.81 -18.97 -9.57
C GLN A 44 -10.44 -18.29 -9.46
N ARG A 45 -9.92 -17.68 -10.54
CA ARG A 45 -8.63 -16.98 -10.54
C ARG A 45 -8.75 -15.59 -9.93
N LEU A 46 -9.88 -14.91 -10.13
CA LEU A 46 -10.05 -13.52 -9.72
C LEU A 46 -9.88 -13.31 -8.20
N PRO A 47 -10.48 -14.11 -7.29
CA PRO A 47 -10.30 -13.93 -5.85
C PRO A 47 -8.84 -14.05 -5.40
N TRP A 48 -8.08 -14.95 -6.03
CA TRP A 48 -6.66 -15.13 -5.76
C TRP A 48 -5.84 -13.89 -6.16
N MET A 49 -6.09 -13.35 -7.33
CA MET A 49 -5.43 -12.13 -7.82
C MET A 49 -5.77 -10.93 -6.93
N GLN A 50 -7.02 -10.81 -6.49
CA GLN A 50 -7.50 -9.77 -5.59
C GLN A 50 -6.80 -9.82 -4.23
N PHE A 51 -6.72 -11.02 -3.65
CA PHE A 51 -6.05 -11.25 -2.37
C PHE A 51 -4.58 -10.83 -2.41
N TYR A 52 -3.82 -11.32 -3.39
CA TYR A 52 -2.40 -10.98 -3.48
C TYR A 52 -2.15 -9.52 -3.84
N MET A 53 -2.99 -8.92 -4.69
CA MET A 53 -2.84 -7.51 -5.05
C MET A 53 -3.05 -6.59 -3.84
N GLU A 54 -4.02 -6.90 -2.99
CA GLU A 54 -4.22 -6.19 -1.74
C GLU A 54 -3.00 -6.32 -0.81
N HIS A 55 -2.46 -7.53 -0.66
CA HIS A 55 -1.27 -7.77 0.16
C HIS A 55 -0.05 -7.02 -0.36
N ILE A 56 0.18 -7.05 -1.67
CA ILE A 56 1.26 -6.29 -2.31
C ILE A 56 1.10 -4.80 -2.02
N TYR A 57 -0.09 -4.26 -2.22
CA TYR A 57 -0.39 -2.85 -1.95
C TYR A 57 -0.04 -2.46 -0.51
N HIS A 58 -0.49 -3.21 0.46
CA HIS A 58 -0.26 -2.88 1.88
C HIS A 58 1.18 -3.10 2.33
N ILE A 59 1.88 -4.10 1.81
CA ILE A 59 3.31 -4.28 2.08
C ILE A 59 4.11 -3.09 1.53
N VAL A 60 3.82 -2.66 0.31
CA VAL A 60 4.44 -1.48 -0.29
C VAL A 60 4.10 -0.23 0.52
N ALA A 61 2.82 0.00 0.78
CA ALA A 61 2.34 1.17 1.51
C ALA A 61 2.92 1.26 2.93
N SER A 62 3.01 0.14 3.66
CA SER A 62 3.61 0.12 5.00
C SER A 62 5.09 0.52 4.98
N ASN A 63 5.83 0.12 3.94
CA ASN A 63 7.24 0.46 3.82
C ASN A 63 7.45 1.92 3.36
N THR A 64 6.70 2.37 2.37
CA THR A 64 6.81 3.74 1.85
C THR A 64 6.33 4.79 2.84
N SER A 65 5.44 4.44 3.76
CA SER A 65 5.01 5.31 4.86
C SER A 65 6.17 5.73 5.79
N PHE A 66 7.20 4.91 5.91
CA PHE A 66 8.42 5.30 6.62
C PHE A 66 9.21 6.37 5.87
N TYR A 67 9.27 6.31 4.54
CA TYR A 67 9.93 7.35 3.73
C TYR A 67 9.25 8.71 3.85
N CYS A 68 7.94 8.71 4.08
CA CYS A 68 7.14 9.94 4.19
C CYS A 68 7.19 10.57 5.59
N GLY A 69 7.82 9.91 6.57
CA GLY A 69 7.88 10.42 7.94
C GLY A 69 6.56 10.36 8.70
N HIS A 70 5.65 9.44 8.32
CA HIS A 70 4.43 9.21 9.10
C HIS A 70 4.66 8.27 10.26
N PHE A 71 5.44 7.24 10.02
CA PHE A 71 5.70 6.17 10.96
C PHE A 71 7.19 5.99 11.16
N TYR A 72 7.55 5.62 12.37
CA TYR A 72 8.89 5.29 12.80
C TYR A 72 8.94 3.84 13.26
N ARG A 73 10.04 3.17 12.97
CA ARG A 73 10.29 1.81 13.43
C ARG A 73 11.65 1.69 14.07
N ASN A 74 11.69 1.07 15.25
CA ASN A 74 12.88 1.01 16.09
C ASN A 74 13.83 -0.17 15.79
N ASN A 75 13.44 -1.14 14.97
CA ASN A 75 14.32 -2.29 14.76
C ASN A 75 15.30 -2.09 13.58
N ALA A 76 16.47 -2.75 13.67
CA ALA A 76 17.55 -2.61 12.69
C ALA A 76 17.18 -3.11 11.28
N ARG A 77 16.21 -4.02 11.17
CA ARG A 77 15.90 -4.73 9.91
C ARG A 77 14.99 -3.95 8.97
N GLU A 78 14.08 -3.16 9.50
CA GLU A 78 13.13 -2.34 8.73
C GLU A 78 13.13 -0.87 9.20
N GLY A 79 13.84 -0.57 10.28
CA GLY A 79 14.11 0.79 10.74
C GLY A 79 14.97 1.59 9.74
N GLY A 80 15.61 0.88 8.79
CA GLY A 80 16.35 1.50 7.70
C GLY A 80 15.51 2.41 6.83
N ALA A 81 14.29 2.00 6.46
CA ALA A 81 13.40 2.83 5.66
C ALA A 81 13.02 4.13 6.37
N ALA A 82 12.78 4.07 7.69
CA ALA A 82 12.51 5.26 8.51
C ALA A 82 13.72 6.20 8.65
N LYS A 83 14.90 5.76 8.27
CA LYS A 83 16.16 6.55 8.29
C LYS A 83 16.73 6.77 6.89
N TRP A 84 15.96 6.49 5.86
CA TRP A 84 16.40 6.57 4.45
C TRP A 84 17.65 5.74 4.15
N GLN A 85 17.73 4.55 4.70
CA GLN A 85 18.75 3.57 4.34
C GLN A 85 18.49 3.05 2.92
N LEU A 86 19.53 3.08 2.07
CA LEU A 86 19.45 2.70 0.66
C LEU A 86 19.81 1.23 0.44
N ASP A 87 19.09 0.33 1.07
CA ASP A 87 19.28 -1.11 0.87
C ASP A 87 18.08 -1.73 0.15
N SER A 88 18.34 -2.83 -0.58
CA SER A 88 17.26 -3.66 -1.12
C SER A 88 16.54 -4.33 0.04
N SER A 89 15.30 -3.96 0.26
CA SER A 89 14.50 -4.59 1.31
C SER A 89 13.92 -5.93 0.84
N THR A 90 13.73 -6.87 1.78
CA THR A 90 12.98 -8.10 1.53
C THR A 90 11.56 -7.79 1.01
N ARG A 91 11.00 -6.65 1.38
CA ARG A 91 9.67 -6.24 0.97
C ARG A 91 9.60 -5.82 -0.50
N ALA A 92 10.66 -5.20 -1.01
CA ALA A 92 10.79 -4.93 -2.44
C ALA A 92 10.79 -6.23 -3.25
N ALA A 93 11.58 -7.22 -2.83
CA ALA A 93 11.62 -8.52 -3.46
C ALA A 93 10.24 -9.22 -3.42
N ASN A 94 9.55 -9.18 -2.28
CA ASN A 94 8.22 -9.78 -2.14
C ASN A 94 7.19 -9.11 -3.05
N ALA A 95 7.16 -7.80 -3.13
CA ALA A 95 6.20 -7.08 -3.97
C ALA A 95 6.34 -7.48 -5.45
N GLN A 96 7.58 -7.48 -5.97
CA GLN A 96 7.86 -7.89 -7.33
C GLN A 96 7.54 -9.37 -7.55
N GLN A 97 8.04 -10.27 -6.68
CA GLN A 97 7.84 -11.71 -6.79
C GLN A 97 6.36 -12.06 -6.78
N TRP A 98 5.60 -11.54 -5.81
CA TRP A 98 4.18 -11.88 -5.69
C TRP A 98 3.36 -11.35 -6.86
N PHE A 99 3.68 -10.17 -7.37
CA PHE A 99 3.02 -9.71 -8.58
C PHE A 99 3.29 -10.67 -9.75
N PHE A 100 4.56 -10.97 -10.04
CA PHE A 100 4.91 -11.81 -11.17
C PHE A 100 4.39 -13.25 -11.04
N THR A 101 4.38 -13.83 -9.85
CA THR A 101 4.02 -15.25 -9.63
C THR A 101 2.56 -15.48 -9.26
N GLN A 102 1.85 -14.49 -8.70
CA GLN A 102 0.50 -14.69 -8.18
C GLN A 102 -0.57 -13.90 -8.92
N VAL A 103 -0.26 -12.69 -9.39
CA VAL A 103 -1.23 -11.81 -10.04
C VAL A 103 -1.01 -11.75 -11.54
N GLY A 104 0.14 -11.25 -11.97
CA GLY A 104 0.43 -10.95 -13.36
C GLY A 104 0.38 -12.17 -14.27
N VAL A 105 0.90 -13.31 -13.82
CA VAL A 105 0.88 -14.57 -14.56
C VAL A 105 -0.55 -15.03 -14.91
N ASN A 106 -1.54 -14.65 -14.11
CA ASN A 106 -2.94 -15.01 -14.34
C ASN A 106 -3.69 -14.04 -15.27
N CYS A 107 -3.12 -12.84 -15.53
CA CYS A 107 -3.84 -11.80 -16.28
C CYS A 107 -4.18 -12.22 -17.71
N ASN A 108 -3.23 -12.81 -18.45
CA ASN A 108 -3.45 -13.19 -19.85
C ASN A 108 -4.47 -14.33 -19.97
N ASP A 109 -4.35 -15.35 -19.13
CA ASP A 109 -5.27 -16.49 -19.14
C ASP A 109 -6.69 -16.05 -18.76
N LEU A 110 -6.83 -15.25 -17.70
CA LEU A 110 -8.11 -14.69 -17.28
C LEU A 110 -8.75 -13.87 -18.42
N TYR A 111 -7.97 -12.99 -19.06
CA TYR A 111 -8.44 -12.16 -20.17
C TYR A 111 -8.96 -13.01 -21.32
N ASN A 112 -8.15 -13.95 -21.80
CA ASN A 112 -8.49 -14.76 -22.97
C ASN A 112 -9.71 -15.63 -22.73
N GLN A 113 -9.76 -16.36 -21.62
CA GLN A 113 -10.90 -17.20 -21.25
C GLN A 113 -12.19 -16.38 -21.08
N ALA A 114 -12.10 -15.23 -20.42
CA ALA A 114 -13.25 -14.36 -20.21
C ALA A 114 -13.78 -13.75 -21.52
N MET A 115 -12.89 -13.34 -22.43
CA MET A 115 -13.27 -12.84 -23.76
C MET A 115 -13.95 -13.92 -24.59
N GLU A 116 -13.43 -15.13 -24.60
CA GLU A 116 -14.02 -16.29 -25.30
C GLU A 116 -15.41 -16.66 -24.76
N ALA A 117 -15.62 -16.45 -23.45
CA ALA A 117 -16.89 -16.71 -22.79
C ALA A 117 -17.88 -15.54 -22.84
N GLY A 118 -17.52 -14.38 -23.40
CA GLY A 118 -18.35 -13.16 -23.36
C GLY A 118 -18.47 -12.51 -21.99
N ALA A 119 -17.61 -12.90 -21.04
CA ALA A 119 -17.55 -12.40 -19.66
C ALA A 119 -16.67 -11.15 -19.58
N TYR A 120 -17.07 -10.09 -20.26
CA TYR A 120 -16.25 -8.88 -20.47
C TYR A 120 -15.83 -8.20 -19.16
N HIS A 121 -16.60 -8.29 -18.08
CA HIS A 121 -16.22 -7.72 -16.79
C HIS A 121 -15.02 -8.44 -16.16
N TYR A 122 -14.92 -9.78 -16.33
CA TYR A 122 -13.71 -10.51 -15.92
C TYR A 122 -12.48 -10.15 -16.77
N ALA A 123 -12.69 -9.96 -18.08
CA ALA A 123 -11.62 -9.47 -18.95
C ALA A 123 -11.17 -8.06 -18.55
N GLY A 124 -12.11 -7.20 -18.15
CA GLY A 124 -11.84 -5.89 -17.57
C GLY A 124 -11.01 -5.97 -16.29
N ALA A 125 -11.34 -6.90 -15.39
CA ALA A 125 -10.57 -7.15 -14.17
C ALA A 125 -9.14 -7.62 -14.49
N ALA A 126 -8.96 -8.47 -15.49
CA ALA A 126 -7.62 -8.89 -15.92
C ALA A 126 -6.76 -7.71 -16.40
N LYS A 127 -7.32 -6.83 -17.23
CA LYS A 127 -6.65 -5.60 -17.68
C LYS A 127 -6.37 -4.63 -16.53
N PHE A 128 -7.31 -4.49 -15.61
CA PHE A 128 -7.14 -3.70 -14.40
C PHE A 128 -5.94 -4.18 -13.56
N PHE A 129 -5.88 -5.48 -13.23
CA PHE A 129 -4.79 -6.00 -12.40
C PHE A 129 -3.44 -5.95 -13.10
N ARG A 130 -3.42 -6.15 -14.41
CA ARG A 130 -2.20 -5.97 -15.19
C ARG A 130 -1.71 -4.51 -15.10
N ALA A 131 -2.58 -3.54 -15.38
CA ALA A 131 -2.26 -2.12 -15.30
C ALA A 131 -1.83 -1.72 -13.87
N TYR A 132 -2.59 -2.11 -12.86
CA TYR A 132 -2.35 -1.71 -11.48
C TYR A 132 -1.03 -2.26 -10.94
N GLY A 133 -0.75 -3.53 -11.19
CA GLY A 133 0.48 -4.15 -10.73
C GLY A 133 1.73 -3.60 -11.42
N PHE A 134 1.71 -3.48 -12.73
CA PHE A 134 2.84 -2.90 -13.47
C PHE A 134 3.04 -1.42 -13.16
N MET A 135 1.99 -0.63 -12.99
CA MET A 135 2.13 0.76 -12.57
C MET A 135 2.78 0.86 -11.19
N MET A 136 2.33 0.05 -10.22
CA MET A 136 2.95 0.02 -8.90
C MET A 136 4.43 -0.38 -8.98
N LEU A 137 4.77 -1.39 -9.77
CA LEU A 137 6.17 -1.81 -9.90
C LEU A 137 7.03 -0.77 -10.62
N THR A 138 6.53 -0.09 -11.65
CA THR A 138 7.30 0.99 -12.30
C THR A 138 7.43 2.22 -11.40
N ASP A 139 6.44 2.49 -10.55
CA ASP A 139 6.56 3.52 -9.51
C ASP A 139 7.70 3.22 -8.52
N LEU A 140 7.90 1.93 -8.21
CA LEU A 140 8.91 1.50 -7.23
C LEU A 140 10.30 1.34 -7.85
N PHE A 141 10.39 0.64 -8.97
CA PHE A 141 11.65 0.19 -9.56
C PHE A 141 12.07 0.98 -10.81
N GLY A 142 11.14 1.67 -11.45
CA GLY A 142 11.32 2.30 -12.76
C GLY A 142 11.19 1.29 -13.89
N GLU A 143 12.29 0.74 -14.30
CA GLU A 143 12.41 -0.21 -15.41
C GLU A 143 12.19 -1.63 -14.90
N ILE A 144 11.31 -2.38 -15.57
CA ILE A 144 10.97 -3.79 -15.30
C ILE A 144 10.63 -4.50 -16.61
N PRO A 145 10.67 -5.82 -16.67
CA PRO A 145 10.10 -6.55 -17.80
C PRO A 145 8.58 -6.31 -17.88
N TYR A 146 8.11 -5.82 -19.02
CA TYR A 146 6.69 -5.50 -19.26
C TYR A 146 6.15 -6.19 -20.51
N ASN A 147 6.73 -5.91 -21.69
CA ASN A 147 6.29 -6.51 -22.95
C ASN A 147 6.66 -7.99 -23.04
N ASP A 148 7.81 -8.38 -22.51
CA ASP A 148 8.33 -9.76 -22.50
C ASP A 148 7.94 -10.52 -21.22
N ALA A 149 7.08 -9.92 -20.36
CA ALA A 149 6.62 -10.53 -19.14
C ALA A 149 5.62 -11.67 -19.41
N PHE A 150 5.69 -12.72 -18.60
CA PHE A 150 4.77 -13.87 -18.64
C PHE A 150 4.83 -14.71 -19.94
N GLY A 151 5.90 -14.55 -20.72
CA GLY A 151 6.22 -15.37 -21.88
C GLY A 151 7.08 -16.59 -21.51
N GLU A 152 7.53 -17.29 -22.55
CA GLU A 152 8.40 -18.48 -22.41
C GLU A 152 9.87 -18.12 -22.11
N ASN A 153 10.23 -16.83 -22.21
CA ASN A 153 11.60 -16.36 -22.00
C ASN A 153 11.94 -16.34 -20.49
N PRO A 154 12.86 -17.19 -20.01
CA PRO A 154 13.24 -17.23 -18.59
C PRO A 154 14.05 -16.00 -18.15
N SER A 155 14.53 -15.20 -19.09
CA SER A 155 15.28 -13.96 -18.83
C SER A 155 14.66 -12.80 -19.65
N PRO A 156 13.50 -12.29 -19.22
CA PRO A 156 12.74 -11.32 -19.98
C PRO A 156 13.49 -9.99 -20.12
N VAL A 157 13.29 -9.34 -21.27
CA VAL A 157 13.88 -8.03 -21.56
C VAL A 157 13.20 -6.93 -20.73
N TYR A 158 13.98 -5.98 -20.25
CA TYR A 158 13.47 -4.80 -19.52
C TYR A 158 12.91 -3.75 -20.49
N ASP A 159 11.83 -3.14 -20.10
CA ASP A 159 11.26 -1.97 -20.77
C ASP A 159 11.54 -0.71 -19.94
N ASN A 160 11.61 0.45 -20.62
CA ASN A 160 11.78 1.73 -19.95
C ASN A 160 10.49 2.22 -19.29
N GLY A 161 10.61 3.11 -18.32
CA GLY A 161 9.49 3.59 -17.52
C GLY A 161 8.38 4.26 -18.34
N LYS A 162 8.70 4.97 -19.44
CA LYS A 162 7.68 5.56 -20.33
C LYS A 162 6.85 4.50 -21.04
N THR A 163 7.49 3.49 -21.59
CA THR A 163 6.80 2.36 -22.26
C THR A 163 5.85 1.66 -21.32
N ILE A 164 6.31 1.37 -20.09
CA ILE A 164 5.48 0.70 -19.07
C ILE A 164 4.32 1.60 -18.67
N PHE A 165 4.56 2.86 -18.36
CA PHE A 165 3.54 3.82 -17.94
C PHE A 165 2.43 3.95 -18.99
N LEU A 166 2.78 4.19 -20.25
CA LEU A 166 1.80 4.32 -21.34
C LEU A 166 1.07 3.01 -21.62
N GLY A 167 1.75 1.88 -21.48
CA GLY A 167 1.13 0.57 -21.56
C GLY A 167 0.07 0.35 -20.47
N CYS A 168 0.37 0.73 -19.23
CA CYS A 168 -0.60 0.68 -18.13
C CYS A 168 -1.81 1.61 -18.36
N ILE A 169 -1.59 2.79 -18.96
CA ILE A 169 -2.70 3.68 -19.35
C ILE A 169 -3.56 3.03 -20.44
N THR A 170 -2.95 2.33 -21.38
CA THR A 170 -3.70 1.58 -22.41
C THR A 170 -4.51 0.45 -21.79
N ASP A 171 -3.91 -0.34 -20.90
CA ASP A 171 -4.61 -1.44 -20.21
C ASP A 171 -5.79 -0.93 -19.35
N ILE A 172 -5.64 0.23 -18.65
CA ILE A 172 -6.75 0.78 -17.87
C ILE A 172 -7.86 1.36 -18.77
N ASP A 173 -7.54 1.92 -19.93
CA ASP A 173 -8.52 2.36 -20.90
C ASP A 173 -9.31 1.18 -21.48
N GLU A 174 -8.67 0.04 -21.77
CA GLU A 174 -9.33 -1.19 -22.15
C GLU A 174 -10.21 -1.76 -21.02
N ALA A 175 -9.74 -1.68 -19.76
CA ALA A 175 -10.56 -2.09 -18.61
C ALA A 175 -11.83 -1.24 -18.49
N ILE A 176 -11.74 0.07 -18.70
CA ILE A 176 -12.88 1.01 -18.72
C ILE A 176 -13.88 0.60 -19.81
N GLU A 177 -13.39 0.29 -21.01
CA GLU A 177 -14.26 -0.17 -22.11
C GLU A 177 -14.97 -1.48 -21.73
N LEU A 178 -14.23 -2.46 -21.22
CA LEU A 178 -14.76 -3.79 -20.90
C LEU A 178 -15.77 -3.76 -19.75
N PHE A 179 -15.53 -2.98 -18.69
CA PHE A 179 -16.53 -2.82 -17.61
C PHE A 179 -17.77 -2.04 -18.05
N SER A 180 -17.67 -1.22 -19.08
CA SER A 180 -18.81 -0.51 -19.67
C SER A 180 -19.64 -1.37 -20.63
N ARG A 181 -19.13 -2.53 -21.04
CA ARG A 181 -19.79 -3.46 -21.95
C ARG A 181 -20.79 -4.34 -21.23
N GLN A 182 -21.92 -4.61 -21.90
CA GLN A 182 -22.81 -5.68 -21.44
C GLN A 182 -22.18 -7.04 -21.72
N GLN A 183 -22.31 -7.96 -20.77
CA GLN A 183 -21.90 -9.34 -20.97
C GLN A 183 -22.76 -10.00 -22.05
N GLU A 184 -22.19 -10.90 -22.83
CA GLU A 184 -22.81 -11.48 -24.01
C GLU A 184 -22.81 -13.01 -23.95
N ALA A 185 -23.96 -13.61 -24.17
CA ALA A 185 -24.05 -15.06 -24.29
C ALA A 185 -23.42 -15.53 -25.61
N ILE A 186 -22.40 -16.38 -25.53
CA ILE A 186 -21.71 -16.97 -26.67
C ILE A 186 -22.14 -18.43 -26.80
N ASN A 187 -22.53 -18.83 -27.99
CA ASN A 187 -23.04 -20.20 -28.27
C ASN A 187 -24.19 -20.62 -27.32
N ASN A 188 -25.07 -19.68 -26.95
CA ASN A 188 -26.17 -19.88 -26.01
C ASN A 188 -25.71 -20.21 -24.55
N VAL A 189 -24.47 -19.99 -24.22
CA VAL A 189 -23.94 -20.09 -22.85
C VAL A 189 -23.91 -18.69 -22.24
N THR A 190 -24.66 -18.50 -21.18
CA THR A 190 -24.62 -17.25 -20.40
C THR A 190 -23.27 -17.16 -19.65
N PRO A 191 -22.53 -16.06 -19.78
CA PRO A 191 -21.28 -15.91 -19.07
C PRO A 191 -21.50 -15.89 -17.56
N VAL A 192 -20.51 -16.37 -16.81
CA VAL A 192 -20.51 -16.32 -15.35
C VAL A 192 -20.57 -14.86 -14.88
N ASP A 193 -21.40 -14.58 -13.91
CA ASP A 193 -21.54 -13.25 -13.34
C ASP A 193 -20.30 -12.86 -12.52
N LEU A 194 -19.94 -11.60 -12.56
CA LEU A 194 -18.76 -11.09 -11.85
C LEU A 194 -18.85 -11.32 -10.33
N VAL A 195 -20.04 -11.38 -9.76
CA VAL A 195 -20.28 -11.63 -8.33
C VAL A 195 -19.72 -12.97 -7.85
N GLU A 196 -19.62 -13.97 -8.75
CA GLU A 196 -19.12 -15.31 -8.38
C GLU A 196 -17.64 -15.33 -8.01
N GLY A 197 -16.85 -14.32 -8.45
CA GLY A 197 -15.41 -14.25 -8.19
C GLY A 197 -14.92 -12.92 -7.62
N ASP A 198 -15.78 -11.92 -7.48
CA ASP A 198 -15.36 -10.57 -7.06
C ASP A 198 -15.50 -10.37 -5.56
N SER A 199 -14.38 -10.44 -4.84
CA SER A 199 -14.30 -10.16 -3.41
C SER A 199 -14.14 -8.67 -3.07
N TRP A 200 -13.83 -7.79 -4.05
CA TRP A 200 -13.59 -6.37 -3.79
C TRP A 200 -14.86 -5.53 -3.86
N ASN A 201 -15.63 -5.68 -4.92
CA ASN A 201 -16.83 -4.87 -5.19
C ASN A 201 -18.12 -5.70 -5.22
N GLY A 202 -18.05 -7.02 -4.98
CA GLY A 202 -19.24 -7.88 -4.92
C GLY A 202 -19.98 -8.01 -6.26
N GLY A 203 -19.26 -7.91 -7.38
CA GLY A 203 -19.82 -8.00 -8.73
C GLY A 203 -20.33 -6.68 -9.30
N ASP A 204 -20.18 -5.57 -8.57
CA ASP A 204 -20.62 -4.24 -9.03
C ASP A 204 -19.64 -3.67 -10.07
N ALA A 205 -19.98 -3.83 -11.35
CA ALA A 205 -19.17 -3.34 -12.47
C ALA A 205 -19.06 -1.79 -12.50
N ASP A 206 -20.05 -1.05 -11.96
CA ASP A 206 -20.00 0.41 -11.88
C ASP A 206 -18.93 0.87 -10.88
N LYS A 207 -18.80 0.18 -9.74
CA LYS A 207 -17.70 0.44 -8.79
C LYS A 207 -16.34 0.15 -9.40
N TRP A 208 -16.19 -0.91 -10.17
CA TRP A 208 -14.98 -1.21 -10.93
C TRP A 208 -14.65 -0.12 -11.93
N LEU A 209 -15.66 0.34 -12.67
CA LEU A 209 -15.52 1.42 -13.65
C LEU A 209 -15.06 2.71 -12.99
N LYS A 210 -15.68 3.10 -11.88
CA LYS A 210 -15.28 4.28 -11.09
C LYS A 210 -13.85 4.15 -10.56
N MET A 211 -13.47 2.98 -10.09
CA MET A 211 -12.10 2.68 -9.65
C MET A 211 -11.09 2.83 -10.79
N CYS A 212 -11.40 2.34 -11.99
CA CYS A 212 -10.53 2.52 -13.16
C CYS A 212 -10.32 4.01 -13.48
N TYR A 213 -11.38 4.81 -13.47
CA TYR A 213 -11.28 6.25 -13.70
C TYR A 213 -10.44 6.96 -12.63
N LEU A 214 -10.59 6.60 -11.34
CA LEU A 214 -9.78 7.16 -10.27
C LEU A 214 -8.30 6.82 -10.45
N LEU A 215 -7.97 5.55 -10.73
CA LEU A 215 -6.58 5.14 -10.94
C LEU A 215 -5.97 5.82 -12.15
N LYS A 216 -6.71 5.94 -13.25
CA LYS A 216 -6.24 6.71 -14.41
C LYS A 216 -5.93 8.16 -14.04
N ALA A 217 -6.84 8.83 -13.31
CA ALA A 217 -6.61 10.21 -12.85
C ALA A 217 -5.39 10.31 -11.93
N ARG A 218 -5.23 9.38 -11.00
CA ARG A 218 -4.05 9.26 -10.10
C ARG A 218 -2.76 9.20 -10.89
N TRP A 219 -2.69 8.28 -11.85
CA TRP A 219 -1.47 8.07 -12.65
C TRP A 219 -1.17 9.26 -13.56
N LEU A 220 -2.17 9.84 -14.20
CA LEU A 220 -1.98 11.05 -14.99
C LEU A 220 -1.51 12.23 -14.14
N ASN A 221 -1.91 12.29 -12.86
CA ASN A 221 -1.43 13.31 -11.93
C ASN A 221 0.05 13.10 -11.52
N HIS A 222 0.62 11.90 -11.68
CA HIS A 222 2.07 11.71 -11.50
C HIS A 222 2.89 12.54 -12.52
N LEU A 223 2.31 12.86 -13.68
CA LEU A 223 3.00 13.56 -14.77
C LEU A 223 3.15 15.07 -14.56
N VAL A 224 2.93 15.60 -13.37
CA VAL A 224 3.01 17.06 -13.08
C VAL A 224 4.36 17.71 -13.39
N LYS A 225 5.43 16.92 -13.52
CA LYS A 225 6.76 17.39 -13.93
C LYS A 225 6.94 17.40 -15.45
N LYS A 226 6.03 16.78 -16.19
CA LYS A 226 6.06 16.77 -17.66
C LYS A 226 5.39 18.03 -18.21
N GLU A 227 5.70 18.35 -19.46
CA GLU A 227 5.02 19.43 -20.15
C GLU A 227 3.51 19.19 -20.22
N ALA A 228 2.74 20.28 -20.26
CA ALA A 228 1.30 20.20 -20.48
C ALA A 228 1.00 19.69 -21.90
N GLY A 229 0.07 18.77 -22.03
CA GLY A 229 -0.32 18.22 -23.32
C GLY A 229 -1.13 16.94 -23.21
N ASN A 230 -1.18 16.17 -24.29
CA ASN A 230 -1.95 14.94 -24.36
C ASN A 230 -1.28 13.82 -23.55
N TYR A 231 -2.02 13.19 -22.66
CA TYR A 231 -1.53 12.08 -21.84
C TYR A 231 -1.01 10.88 -22.65
N LYS A 232 -1.55 10.65 -23.84
CA LYS A 232 -1.09 9.57 -24.74
C LYS A 232 0.35 9.74 -25.21
N ASP A 233 0.84 10.96 -25.16
CA ASP A 233 2.25 11.30 -25.46
C ASP A 233 3.13 11.31 -24.20
N GLY A 234 2.58 10.97 -23.02
CA GLY A 234 3.27 11.02 -21.74
C GLY A 234 3.37 12.43 -21.16
N LYS A 235 2.45 13.31 -21.48
CA LYS A 235 2.39 14.69 -21.01
C LYS A 235 1.33 14.88 -19.91
N TYR A 236 1.46 15.95 -19.14
CA TYR A 236 0.51 16.30 -18.09
C TYR A 236 -0.79 16.84 -18.69
N ASP A 237 -1.89 16.12 -18.50
CA ASP A 237 -3.19 16.39 -19.11
C ASP A 237 -4.24 16.70 -18.04
N ALA A 238 -4.24 17.94 -17.52
CA ALA A 238 -5.17 18.37 -16.49
C ALA A 238 -6.65 18.24 -16.92
N PRO A 239 -7.06 18.59 -18.17
CA PRO A 239 -8.42 18.35 -18.63
C PRO A 239 -8.85 16.86 -18.55
N GLU A 240 -7.98 15.93 -18.95
CA GLU A 240 -8.32 14.50 -18.86
C GLU A 240 -8.37 14.00 -17.42
N ILE A 241 -7.50 14.50 -16.53
CA ILE A 241 -7.59 14.20 -15.09
C ILE A 241 -8.97 14.60 -14.56
N LEU A 242 -9.42 15.82 -14.83
CA LEU A 242 -10.74 16.29 -14.38
C LEU A 242 -11.90 15.51 -15.03
N ASN A 243 -11.77 15.12 -16.30
CA ASN A 243 -12.74 14.26 -16.98
C ASN A 243 -12.86 12.89 -16.32
N CYS A 244 -11.73 12.26 -15.98
CA CYS A 244 -11.72 11.00 -15.24
C CYS A 244 -12.36 11.15 -13.85
N LEU A 245 -12.01 12.20 -13.10
CA LEU A 245 -12.55 12.44 -11.76
C LEU A 245 -14.06 12.70 -11.76
N ALA A 246 -14.61 13.27 -12.83
CA ALA A 246 -16.05 13.42 -12.99
C ALA A 246 -16.81 12.08 -13.14
N LYS A 247 -16.09 11.00 -13.48
CA LYS A 247 -16.61 9.63 -13.65
C LYS A 247 -16.13 8.66 -12.57
N ALA A 248 -15.21 9.08 -11.73
CA ALA A 248 -14.71 8.32 -10.57
C ALA A 248 -15.73 8.34 -9.42
N GLN A 249 -15.32 8.02 -8.21
CA GLN A 249 -16.17 8.07 -7.02
C GLN A 249 -16.77 9.46 -6.83
N GLN A 250 -18.07 9.53 -6.59
CA GLN A 250 -18.82 10.77 -6.31
C GLN A 250 -19.30 10.86 -4.87
N SER A 251 -19.19 9.77 -4.12
CA SER A 251 -19.52 9.67 -2.69
C SER A 251 -18.80 8.49 -2.05
N ASN A 252 -18.82 8.39 -0.71
CA ASN A 252 -18.28 7.23 -0.01
C ASN A 252 -19.00 5.91 -0.34
N ALA A 253 -20.23 5.96 -0.85
CA ALA A 253 -20.95 4.77 -1.32
C ALA A 253 -20.28 4.12 -2.55
N ASP A 254 -19.53 4.90 -3.31
CA ASP A 254 -18.80 4.44 -4.50
C ASP A 254 -17.42 3.86 -4.17
N ASN A 255 -16.97 3.95 -2.92
CA ASN A 255 -15.65 3.47 -2.53
C ASN A 255 -15.51 1.96 -2.77
N THR A 256 -14.32 1.54 -3.24
CA THR A 256 -13.90 0.15 -3.18
C THR A 256 -13.27 -0.12 -1.84
N VAL A 257 -13.98 -0.86 -1.00
CA VAL A 257 -13.60 -1.15 0.39
C VAL A 257 -13.64 -2.66 0.60
N ILE A 258 -12.48 -3.23 0.87
CA ILE A 258 -12.38 -4.65 1.21
C ILE A 258 -12.65 -4.81 2.70
N LYS A 259 -13.66 -5.62 3.04
CA LYS A 259 -14.03 -5.93 4.41
C LYS A 259 -13.24 -7.14 4.90
N HIS A 260 -12.80 -7.08 6.14
CA HIS A 260 -12.03 -8.14 6.78
C HIS A 260 -12.74 -8.67 8.01
N THR A 261 -12.42 -9.92 8.37
CA THR A 261 -12.91 -10.57 9.57
C THR A 261 -11.77 -10.80 10.56
N ASP A 262 -12.11 -11.07 11.81
CA ASP A 262 -11.17 -11.45 12.86
C ASP A 262 -10.93 -12.96 12.90
N THR A 263 -11.13 -13.66 11.80
CA THR A 263 -10.96 -15.10 11.71
C THR A 263 -9.70 -15.44 10.92
N ASN A 264 -8.87 -16.28 11.52
CA ASN A 264 -7.82 -17.00 10.83
C ASN A 264 -8.35 -18.38 10.52
N THR A 265 -8.67 -18.63 9.29
CA THR A 265 -9.15 -19.94 8.86
C THR A 265 -7.97 -20.73 8.26
N PRO A 266 -7.39 -21.70 8.98
CA PRO A 266 -6.27 -22.51 8.47
C PRO A 266 -6.58 -23.25 7.17
N SER A 267 -7.85 -23.31 6.79
CA SER A 267 -8.32 -24.01 5.59
C SER A 267 -7.95 -23.35 4.26
N HIS A 268 -7.37 -22.16 4.28
CA HIS A 268 -7.00 -21.44 3.07
C HIS A 268 -5.51 -21.55 2.73
N ASP A 269 -4.71 -22.22 3.55
CA ASP A 269 -3.29 -22.43 3.26
C ASP A 269 -3.08 -23.54 2.24
N VAL A 270 -3.14 -23.19 0.97
CA VAL A 270 -2.80 -24.11 -0.13
C VAL A 270 -1.28 -24.28 -0.27
N LEU A 271 -0.48 -23.37 0.29
CA LEU A 271 0.96 -23.31 0.10
C LEU A 271 1.76 -23.52 1.39
N GLY A 272 1.10 -23.70 2.53
CA GLY A 272 1.70 -24.09 3.81
C GLY A 272 2.37 -22.98 4.60
N TRP A 273 2.40 -21.71 4.12
CA TRP A 273 3.09 -20.63 4.84
C TRP A 273 2.57 -19.22 4.58
N ASN A 274 1.66 -19.01 3.65
CA ASN A 274 0.97 -17.75 3.42
C ASN A 274 -0.52 -18.02 3.30
N GLU A 275 -1.14 -18.30 4.43
CA GLU A 275 -2.59 -18.41 4.44
C GLU A 275 -3.21 -17.08 3.99
N PRO A 276 -4.16 -17.12 3.06
CA PRO A 276 -5.10 -16.02 2.91
C PRO A 276 -5.80 -15.85 4.25
N ILE A 277 -5.40 -14.84 4.96
CA ILE A 277 -5.96 -14.55 6.26
C ILE A 277 -7.08 -13.57 6.01
N ASP A 278 -8.26 -13.86 6.53
CA ASP A 278 -9.41 -12.99 6.37
C ASP A 278 -9.26 -11.65 7.10
N TYR A 279 -8.20 -11.47 7.88
CA TYR A 279 -7.91 -10.20 8.53
C TYR A 279 -7.10 -9.25 7.63
N SER A 280 -7.22 -7.97 7.90
CA SER A 280 -6.58 -6.88 7.17
C SER A 280 -5.07 -7.10 6.97
N ALA A 281 -4.60 -6.93 5.75
CA ALA A 281 -3.17 -6.94 5.43
C ALA A 281 -2.41 -5.83 6.18
N LEU A 282 -3.03 -4.69 6.47
CA LEU A 282 -2.48 -3.65 7.34
C LEU A 282 -2.28 -4.14 8.77
N TYR A 283 -3.24 -4.88 9.32
CA TYR A 283 -3.06 -5.52 10.62
C TYR A 283 -1.86 -6.47 10.60
N SER A 284 -1.70 -7.28 9.56
CA SER A 284 -0.54 -8.16 9.39
C SER A 284 0.78 -7.37 9.34
N CYS A 285 0.82 -6.26 8.62
CA CYS A 285 2.04 -5.45 8.46
C CYS A 285 2.35 -4.56 9.67
N ILE A 286 1.34 -4.04 10.35
CA ILE A 286 1.46 -2.97 11.34
C ILE A 286 0.90 -3.41 12.68
N GLY A 287 -0.32 -3.96 12.69
CA GLY A 287 -1.04 -4.31 13.91
C GLY A 287 -0.39 -5.44 14.71
N MET A 288 0.25 -6.39 14.04
CA MET A 288 1.01 -7.47 14.68
C MET A 288 2.43 -7.05 15.08
N ASN A 289 2.80 -5.79 14.85
CA ASN A 289 4.17 -5.31 14.98
C ASN A 289 4.33 -4.36 16.17
N SER A 290 5.08 -4.77 17.15
CA SER A 290 5.30 -4.03 18.39
C SER A 290 6.32 -2.88 18.28
N ASN A 291 6.82 -2.56 17.09
CA ASN A 291 7.93 -1.61 16.92
C ASN A 291 7.58 -0.41 16.00
N ILE A 292 6.31 -0.23 15.67
CA ILE A 292 5.87 0.87 14.80
C ILE A 292 5.19 1.95 15.65
N TYR A 293 5.67 3.17 15.51
CA TYR A 293 5.23 4.35 16.23
C TYR A 293 4.82 5.43 15.23
N ILE A 294 3.91 6.31 15.62
CA ILE A 294 3.68 7.55 14.86
C ILE A 294 4.81 8.53 15.10
N THR A 295 5.11 9.33 14.09
CA THR A 295 6.11 10.41 14.22
C THR A 295 5.51 11.68 14.80
N LYS A 296 6.38 12.58 15.25
CA LYS A 296 5.98 13.92 15.68
C LYS A 296 5.33 14.71 14.54
N CYS A 297 5.82 14.58 13.31
CA CYS A 297 5.25 15.21 12.13
C CYS A 297 3.77 14.80 11.91
N TYR A 298 3.51 13.50 11.96
CA TYR A 298 2.15 12.97 11.81
C TYR A 298 1.24 13.39 12.97
N TYR A 299 1.76 13.34 14.19
CA TYR A 299 1.06 13.79 15.39
C TYR A 299 0.70 15.28 15.33
N ASP A 300 1.67 16.15 14.99
CA ASP A 300 1.44 17.60 14.92
C ASP A 300 0.42 17.96 13.85
N ASN A 301 0.44 17.27 12.69
CA ASN A 301 -0.56 17.48 11.63
C ASN A 301 -1.97 17.07 12.06
N LEU A 302 -2.11 16.09 12.95
CA LEU A 302 -3.41 15.68 13.50
C LEU A 302 -3.89 16.58 14.63
N THR A 303 -2.98 17.03 15.49
CA THR A 303 -3.36 17.75 16.72
C THR A 303 -3.43 19.25 16.57
N ASN A 304 -2.73 19.83 15.59
CA ASN A 304 -2.65 21.28 15.36
C ASN A 304 -2.45 21.61 13.88
N PHE A 305 -3.36 21.17 13.02
CA PHE A 305 -3.28 21.42 11.59
C PHE A 305 -3.16 22.92 11.28
N ASP A 306 -2.18 23.28 10.46
CA ASP A 306 -1.88 24.65 10.04
C ASP A 306 -1.69 25.65 11.23
N GLY A 307 -1.34 25.15 12.41
CA GLY A 307 -1.11 25.99 13.59
C GLY A 307 -2.37 26.68 14.14
N LYS A 308 -3.56 26.22 13.80
CA LYS A 308 -4.84 26.85 14.21
C LYS A 308 -5.26 26.52 15.63
N GLY A 309 -4.59 25.59 16.31
CA GLY A 309 -4.99 25.15 17.65
C GLY A 309 -6.29 24.33 17.67
N ILE A 310 -6.72 23.82 16.53
CA ILE A 310 -7.91 22.97 16.39
C ILE A 310 -7.45 21.58 15.99
N GLU A 311 -7.83 20.60 16.79
CA GLU A 311 -7.51 19.20 16.55
C GLU A 311 -8.36 18.62 15.42
N ASP A 312 -7.73 17.81 14.58
CA ASP A 312 -8.43 17.03 13.55
C ASP A 312 -9.32 15.98 14.23
N PRO A 313 -10.60 15.87 13.87
CA PRO A 313 -11.51 14.89 14.50
C PRO A 313 -11.04 13.44 14.38
N ARG A 314 -10.17 13.13 13.42
CA ARG A 314 -9.56 11.80 13.25
C ARG A 314 -8.37 11.56 14.18
N ALA A 315 -7.88 12.57 14.90
CA ALA A 315 -6.68 12.46 15.73
C ALA A 315 -6.77 11.32 16.74
N ASP A 316 -7.87 11.24 17.49
CA ASP A 316 -8.10 10.17 18.45
C ASP A 316 -8.21 8.77 17.82
N LYS A 317 -8.47 8.69 16.52
CA LYS A 317 -8.62 7.43 15.78
C LYS A 317 -7.31 6.92 15.21
N PHE A 318 -6.38 7.85 14.94
CA PHE A 318 -5.11 7.57 14.28
C PHE A 318 -3.90 7.64 15.23
N ILE A 319 -4.04 8.29 16.38
CA ILE A 319 -3.03 8.32 17.44
C ILE A 319 -3.32 7.18 18.42
N PRO A 320 -2.33 6.32 18.73
CA PRO A 320 -2.54 5.21 19.63
C PRO A 320 -2.94 5.63 21.04
N TRP A 321 -3.89 4.91 21.63
CA TRP A 321 -4.30 5.01 23.03
C TRP A 321 -3.97 3.72 23.77
N THR A 322 -3.65 3.82 25.05
CA THR A 322 -3.46 2.67 25.92
C THR A 322 -4.06 2.89 27.29
N ARG A 323 -4.57 1.85 27.92
CA ARG A 323 -5.23 1.90 29.23
C ARG A 323 -4.40 1.23 30.32
N SER A 324 -3.62 0.24 29.99
CA SER A 324 -2.89 -0.55 30.97
C SER A 324 -1.49 -0.83 30.48
N MET A 325 -0.54 -0.69 31.39
CA MET A 325 0.81 -1.11 31.17
C MET A 325 1.30 -1.90 32.37
N LYS A 326 1.37 -3.20 32.20
CA LYS A 326 2.25 -4.03 33.00
C LYS A 326 3.50 -4.26 32.18
N GLY A 327 4.48 -3.40 32.34
CA GLY A 327 5.80 -3.61 31.77
C GLY A 327 6.51 -4.70 32.56
N PRO A 328 7.16 -5.63 31.91
CA PRO A 328 8.35 -6.19 32.43
C PRO A 328 9.49 -5.23 32.13
N ALA A 329 10.54 -5.41 32.83
CA ALA A 329 11.86 -4.91 32.70
C ALA A 329 12.33 -4.47 31.30
N THR A 330 11.70 -3.46 30.75
CA THR A 330 12.38 -2.53 29.85
C THR A 330 13.14 -1.54 30.74
N PRO A 331 14.23 -0.94 30.25
CA PRO A 331 14.97 0.03 31.04
C PRO A 331 14.16 1.25 31.49
N ILE A 332 12.92 1.36 31.07
CA ILE A 332 11.95 2.35 31.52
C ILE A 332 10.88 1.61 32.31
N ASP A 333 10.96 1.69 33.62
CA ASP A 333 9.91 1.18 34.51
C ASP A 333 8.75 2.20 34.51
N ILE A 334 7.95 2.15 33.45
CA ILE A 334 6.78 3.01 33.33
C ILE A 334 5.68 2.41 34.22
N LYS A 335 5.54 2.92 35.42
CA LYS A 335 4.38 2.65 36.25
C LYS A 335 3.23 3.50 35.75
N TRP A 336 2.46 2.94 34.82
CA TRP A 336 1.13 3.48 34.58
C TRP A 336 0.31 3.35 35.85
N SER A 337 -0.38 4.42 36.15
CA SER A 337 -1.25 4.42 37.31
C SER A 337 -2.28 3.30 37.19
N GLU A 338 -2.60 2.67 38.30
CA GLU A 338 -3.66 1.67 38.45
C GLU A 338 -5.06 2.28 38.28
N ASP A 339 -5.16 3.53 37.76
CA ASP A 339 -6.39 4.31 37.66
C ASP A 339 -7.30 3.89 36.50
N GLY A 340 -6.81 3.04 35.62
CA GLY A 340 -7.58 2.52 34.48
C GLY A 340 -7.96 3.55 33.42
N LEU A 341 -7.32 4.73 33.42
CA LEU A 341 -7.58 5.78 32.45
C LEU A 341 -6.88 5.54 31.12
N TRP A 342 -7.53 5.94 30.03
CA TRP A 342 -6.91 5.94 28.72
C TRP A 342 -5.86 7.06 28.60
N ARG A 343 -4.73 6.73 27.99
CA ARG A 343 -3.60 7.63 27.75
C ARG A 343 -3.28 7.65 26.25
N ARG A 344 -3.21 8.84 25.65
CA ARG A 344 -2.85 9.01 24.24
C ARG A 344 -1.32 9.03 24.09
N SER A 345 -0.83 8.33 23.07
CA SER A 345 0.58 8.37 22.68
C SER A 345 0.97 9.77 22.19
N MET A 346 2.25 10.07 22.30
CA MET A 346 2.85 11.21 21.61
C MET A 346 3.50 10.74 20.31
N GLY A 347 3.82 11.67 19.41
CA GLY A 347 4.62 11.40 18.23
C GLY A 347 6.11 11.32 18.55
N VAL A 348 6.80 10.35 17.97
CA VAL A 348 8.26 10.19 18.13
C VAL A 348 8.98 11.31 17.40
N ASP A 349 9.78 12.08 18.11
CA ASP A 349 10.71 13.02 17.50
C ASP A 349 11.94 12.25 17.02
N MET A 350 12.04 12.05 15.71
CA MET A 350 13.15 11.31 15.10
C MET A 350 14.50 12.06 15.21
N GLN A 351 14.50 13.35 15.54
CA GLN A 351 15.74 14.12 15.76
C GLN A 351 16.39 13.83 17.09
N THR A 352 15.59 13.45 18.08
CA THR A 352 16.09 13.06 19.39
C THR A 352 16.11 11.54 19.44
N ASP A 353 17.29 10.94 19.47
CA ASP A 353 17.43 9.48 19.64
C ASP A 353 17.05 9.06 21.07
N ILE A 354 15.80 9.34 21.45
CA ILE A 354 15.28 9.06 22.80
C ILE A 354 15.16 7.54 23.02
N LEU A 355 14.98 6.77 21.96
CA LEU A 355 14.93 5.31 22.04
C LEU A 355 16.28 4.67 22.31
N SER A 356 17.41 5.39 22.12
CA SER A 356 18.75 4.95 22.51
C SER A 356 19.13 5.31 23.94
N GLN A 357 18.31 6.09 24.64
CA GLN A 357 18.55 6.42 26.02
C GLN A 357 18.25 5.21 26.91
N SER A 358 19.21 4.31 27.01
CA SER A 358 19.19 3.18 27.92
C SER A 358 19.45 3.69 29.37
N GLY A 359 18.49 3.45 30.24
CA GLY A 359 18.66 3.72 31.68
C GLY A 359 17.32 3.58 32.41
N PRO A 360 17.33 3.18 33.68
CA PRO A 360 16.11 3.14 34.47
C PRO A 360 15.67 4.59 34.76
N TYR A 361 14.62 5.03 34.10
CA TYR A 361 13.97 6.30 34.43
C TYR A 361 12.74 6.00 35.29
N ALA A 362 12.65 6.63 36.46
CA ALA A 362 11.39 6.74 37.14
C ALA A 362 10.55 7.80 36.41
N LEU A 363 9.42 7.42 35.92
CA LEU A 363 8.49 8.30 35.21
C LEU A 363 7.24 8.53 36.05
N SER A 364 6.86 9.79 36.19
CA SER A 364 5.57 10.19 36.76
C SER A 364 4.74 10.92 35.74
N PHE A 365 3.42 10.73 35.80
CA PHE A 365 2.48 11.36 34.91
C PHE A 365 1.75 12.50 35.64
N ASP A 366 1.79 13.69 35.05
CA ASP A 366 1.00 14.83 35.52
C ASP A 366 -0.34 14.84 34.83
N VAL A 367 -1.40 14.53 35.60
CA VAL A 367 -2.77 14.50 35.08
C VAL A 367 -3.30 15.87 34.67
N THR A 368 -2.71 16.95 35.19
CA THR A 368 -3.14 18.31 34.88
C THR A 368 -2.59 18.76 33.52
N THR A 369 -1.33 18.48 33.27
CA THR A 369 -0.66 18.86 32.00
C THR A 369 -0.72 17.76 30.96
N GLN A 370 -1.26 16.58 31.31
CA GLN A 370 -1.26 15.38 30.45
C GLN A 370 0.13 15.00 29.93
N SER A 371 1.16 15.24 30.74
CA SER A 371 2.55 15.03 30.35
C SER A 371 3.29 14.10 31.31
N TRP A 372 4.32 13.45 30.79
CA TRP A 372 5.24 12.64 31.57
C TRP A 372 6.46 13.43 31.95
N TYR A 373 6.98 13.23 33.17
CA TYR A 373 8.21 13.82 33.62
C TYR A 373 9.09 12.79 34.34
N CYS A 374 10.39 13.05 34.35
CA CYS A 374 11.37 12.16 34.97
C CYS A 374 11.53 12.49 36.44
N ASP A 375 11.38 11.49 37.32
CA ASP A 375 11.62 11.55 38.74
C ASP A 375 13.01 11.05 39.13
N SER A 376 13.83 10.62 38.16
CA SER A 376 15.21 10.20 38.44
C SER A 376 16.03 11.36 39.00
N PRO A 377 16.83 11.15 40.06
CA PRO A 377 17.63 12.22 40.68
C PRO A 377 18.55 12.95 39.71
N THR A 378 19.02 12.29 38.66
CA THR A 378 19.94 12.83 37.65
C THR A 378 19.24 13.61 36.52
N ARG A 379 17.92 13.46 36.36
CA ARG A 379 17.15 14.07 35.28
C ARG A 379 15.78 14.57 35.75
N LYS A 380 15.67 14.89 37.03
CA LYS A 380 14.43 15.33 37.64
C LYS A 380 13.90 16.60 36.97
N GLY A 381 12.68 16.51 36.48
CA GLY A 381 12.00 17.62 35.80
C GLY A 381 12.20 17.65 34.29
N ASP A 382 13.03 16.77 33.72
CA ASP A 382 13.07 16.61 32.26
C ASP A 382 11.72 16.11 31.73
N THR A 383 11.20 16.77 30.72
CA THR A 383 10.02 16.28 30.00
C THR A 383 10.39 15.01 29.27
N ILE A 384 9.64 13.95 29.52
CA ILE A 384 9.83 12.67 28.85
C ILE A 384 8.59 12.36 28.01
N TYR A 385 8.84 12.01 26.78
CA TYR A 385 7.80 11.62 25.86
C TYR A 385 7.56 10.12 25.96
N VAL A 386 6.31 9.72 26.11
CA VAL A 386 5.93 8.31 26.16
C VAL A 386 5.23 7.96 24.87
N TRP A 387 5.67 6.87 24.25
CA TRP A 387 5.12 6.38 23.00
C TRP A 387 4.49 5.02 23.17
N THR A 388 3.33 4.85 22.56
CA THR A 388 2.68 3.56 22.38
C THR A 388 2.80 3.16 20.91
N THR A 389 3.02 1.88 20.66
CA THR A 389 3.09 1.37 19.30
C THR A 389 1.74 1.40 18.61
N CYS A 390 1.73 1.50 17.28
CA CYS A 390 0.52 1.42 16.48
C CYS A 390 -0.12 0.03 16.52
N GLY A 391 0.66 -1.00 16.81
CA GLY A 391 0.22 -2.38 16.90
C GLY A 391 1.12 -3.20 17.79
N GLY A 392 0.63 -4.32 18.25
CA GLY A 392 1.45 -5.20 19.06
C GLY A 392 0.76 -6.50 19.42
N THR A 393 1.46 -7.59 19.22
CA THR A 393 1.14 -8.88 19.81
C THR A 393 1.89 -8.98 21.12
N GLY A 394 1.33 -8.52 22.22
CA GLY A 394 1.83 -8.77 23.56
C GLY A 394 3.22 -9.34 23.67
N TYR A 395 4.24 -8.55 23.39
CA TYR A 395 5.58 -8.93 23.80
C TYR A 395 5.59 -8.92 25.32
N ALA A 396 5.99 -10.03 25.93
CA ALA A 396 6.15 -10.08 27.36
C ALA A 396 7.16 -8.99 27.72
N GLY A 397 6.71 -7.78 28.01
CA GLY A 397 7.55 -6.68 28.36
C GLY A 397 7.31 -5.36 27.71
N GLY A 398 6.42 -5.27 26.77
CA GLY A 398 6.15 -4.03 26.05
C GLY A 398 4.83 -3.42 26.41
N VAL A 399 4.82 -2.10 26.32
CA VAL A 399 3.60 -1.33 26.24
C VAL A 399 3.00 -1.60 24.90
N ASP A 400 1.97 -2.38 24.86
CA ASP A 400 1.35 -2.61 23.61
C ASP A 400 0.00 -3.17 23.83
N ILE A 401 -0.88 -2.88 23.10
CA ILE A 401 -1.87 -3.81 22.68
C ILE A 401 -2.89 -3.04 21.94
N LEU A 402 -2.82 -3.15 20.65
CA LEU A 402 -3.84 -2.65 19.83
C LEU A 402 -5.02 -3.54 19.83
N TYR A 403 -4.95 -4.68 19.41
CA TYR A 403 -6.04 -5.62 19.34
C TYR A 403 -5.48 -7.02 19.57
N ARG A 404 -5.99 -7.74 20.56
CA ARG A 404 -5.60 -9.12 20.74
C ARG A 404 -6.66 -10.02 20.12
N ARG A 405 -6.22 -10.81 19.18
CA ARG A 405 -6.98 -11.85 18.51
C ARG A 405 -7.53 -12.93 19.44
N ASN A 406 -6.90 -13.13 20.58
CA ASN A 406 -7.33 -14.15 21.52
C ASN A 406 -8.33 -13.58 22.52
N LYS A 407 -9.60 -13.94 22.38
CA LYS A 407 -10.70 -13.54 23.26
C LYS A 407 -10.53 -13.92 24.74
N SER A 408 -9.47 -14.68 25.10
CA SER A 408 -9.17 -15.06 26.49
C SER A 408 -8.44 -13.97 27.28
N TYR A 409 -8.05 -12.87 26.64
CA TYR A 409 -7.41 -11.75 27.34
C TYR A 409 -8.44 -10.69 27.74
N ASP A 410 -8.16 -10.04 28.86
CA ASP A 410 -8.99 -8.93 29.33
C ASP A 410 -8.99 -7.80 28.28
N THR A 411 -10.14 -7.58 27.65
CA THR A 411 -10.35 -6.53 26.65
C THR A 411 -10.22 -5.13 27.23
N SER A 412 -10.18 -4.98 28.57
CA SER A 412 -9.99 -3.70 29.25
C SER A 412 -8.60 -3.10 29.07
N ALA A 413 -7.64 -3.88 28.55
CA ALA A 413 -6.25 -3.46 28.32
C ALA A 413 -5.92 -3.11 26.86
N LEU A 414 -6.93 -3.02 26.00
CA LEU A 414 -6.74 -2.74 24.58
C LEU A 414 -6.36 -1.28 24.35
N SER A 415 -5.36 -1.05 23.50
CA SER A 415 -5.10 0.23 22.86
C SER A 415 -5.53 0.18 21.41
N GLY A 416 -5.81 1.32 20.79
CA GLY A 416 -6.37 1.31 19.47
C GLY A 416 -5.81 2.36 18.51
N VAL A 417 -5.59 1.91 17.28
CA VAL A 417 -5.50 2.76 16.10
C VAL A 417 -6.45 2.20 15.05
N PHE A 418 -7.17 3.06 14.37
CA PHE A 418 -8.18 2.67 13.38
C PHE A 418 -7.66 1.62 12.38
N TYR A 419 -6.46 1.84 11.81
CA TYR A 419 -5.92 0.96 10.76
C TYR A 419 -5.20 -0.30 11.26
N ALA A 420 -5.05 -0.49 12.55
CA ALA A 420 -4.28 -1.61 13.10
C ALA A 420 -5.14 -2.70 13.74
N ARG A 421 -6.42 -2.76 13.42
CA ARG A 421 -7.33 -3.85 13.80
C ARG A 421 -7.36 -4.94 12.74
N PRO A 422 -7.61 -6.21 13.12
CA PRO A 422 -7.86 -7.28 12.15
C PRO A 422 -8.99 -6.96 11.17
N THR A 423 -10.04 -6.30 11.65
CA THR A 423 -11.22 -5.92 10.85
C THR A 423 -11.12 -4.53 10.24
N SER A 424 -9.94 -3.90 10.24
CA SER A 424 -9.75 -2.61 9.57
C SER A 424 -9.97 -2.75 8.07
N PRO A 425 -10.83 -1.92 7.47
CA PRO A 425 -11.13 -2.04 6.06
C PRO A 425 -9.93 -1.62 5.20
N SER A 426 -9.71 -2.32 4.09
CA SER A 426 -8.74 -1.92 3.08
C SER A 426 -9.41 -1.02 2.06
N LEU A 427 -9.03 0.25 2.05
CA LEU A 427 -9.59 1.27 1.17
C LEU A 427 -8.75 1.35 -0.12
N MET A 428 -9.21 0.68 -1.19
CA MET A 428 -8.46 0.58 -2.44
C MET A 428 -8.70 1.75 -3.39
N ALA A 429 -9.89 2.33 -3.36
CA ALA A 429 -10.25 3.52 -4.11
C ALA A 429 -11.30 4.32 -3.34
N SER A 430 -11.11 5.62 -3.18
CA SER A 430 -11.96 6.44 -2.34
C SER A 430 -12.40 7.76 -2.98
N TYR A 431 -13.57 8.21 -2.59
CA TYR A 431 -14.08 9.53 -2.92
C TYR A 431 -13.19 10.65 -2.35
N SER A 432 -12.66 10.44 -1.16
CA SER A 432 -11.73 11.38 -0.54
C SER A 432 -10.49 11.61 -1.42
N GLU A 433 -9.88 10.55 -1.95
CA GLU A 433 -8.74 10.67 -2.87
C GLU A 433 -9.12 11.39 -4.16
N ALA A 434 -10.27 11.04 -4.76
CA ALA A 434 -10.77 11.73 -5.95
C ALA A 434 -10.88 13.24 -5.73
N CYS A 435 -11.41 13.66 -4.58
CA CYS A 435 -11.52 15.04 -4.19
C CYS A 435 -10.15 15.73 -4.03
N PHE A 436 -9.15 15.06 -3.44
CA PHE A 436 -7.82 15.65 -3.28
C PHE A 436 -7.07 15.78 -4.61
N ILE A 437 -7.17 14.80 -5.50
CA ILE A 437 -6.58 14.91 -6.85
C ILE A 437 -7.26 16.05 -7.62
N LYS A 438 -8.59 16.19 -7.51
CA LYS A 438 -9.33 17.31 -8.10
C LYS A 438 -8.88 18.65 -7.54
N ALA A 439 -8.74 18.75 -6.21
CA ALA A 439 -8.29 19.97 -5.54
C ALA A 439 -6.90 20.40 -6.02
N GLU A 440 -5.96 19.46 -6.11
CA GLU A 440 -4.62 19.73 -6.61
C GLU A 440 -4.63 20.17 -8.07
N THR A 441 -5.37 19.45 -8.93
CA THR A 441 -5.44 19.78 -10.36
C THR A 441 -6.00 21.17 -10.59
N LEU A 442 -7.09 21.53 -9.89
CA LEU A 442 -7.69 22.87 -9.96
C LEU A 442 -6.76 23.94 -9.39
N PHE A 443 -6.08 23.66 -8.28
CA PHE A 443 -5.09 24.56 -7.69
C PHE A 443 -3.96 24.88 -8.67
N ARG A 444 -3.41 23.87 -9.34
CA ARG A 444 -2.35 24.03 -10.35
C ARG A 444 -2.82 24.81 -11.58
N GLN A 445 -4.11 24.78 -11.89
CA GLN A 445 -4.72 25.59 -12.95
C GLN A 445 -5.06 27.02 -12.50
N GLY A 446 -4.86 27.36 -11.22
CA GLY A 446 -5.15 28.68 -10.67
C GLY A 446 -6.59 28.87 -10.16
N ASP A 447 -7.44 27.85 -10.26
CA ASP A 447 -8.79 27.87 -9.66
C ASP A 447 -8.74 27.54 -8.17
N LYS A 448 -8.39 28.52 -7.37
CA LYS A 448 -8.32 28.38 -5.91
C LYS A 448 -9.69 28.13 -5.26
N SER A 449 -10.76 28.67 -5.86
CA SER A 449 -12.11 28.47 -5.32
C SER A 449 -12.59 27.05 -5.50
N GLY A 450 -12.48 26.50 -6.71
CA GLY A 450 -12.80 25.11 -6.99
C GLY A 450 -11.89 24.15 -6.21
N ALA A 451 -10.60 24.48 -6.12
CA ALA A 451 -9.64 23.70 -5.34
C ALA A 451 -10.03 23.61 -3.85
N PHE A 452 -10.43 24.72 -3.24
CA PHE A 452 -10.83 24.73 -1.82
C PHE A 452 -12.12 23.94 -1.57
N ILE A 453 -13.09 24.02 -2.48
CA ILE A 453 -14.34 23.24 -2.38
C ILE A 453 -14.01 21.74 -2.41
N ALA A 454 -13.23 21.29 -3.39
CA ALA A 454 -12.84 19.88 -3.52
C ALA A 454 -11.98 19.42 -2.34
N TYR A 455 -11.05 20.24 -1.86
CA TYR A 455 -10.23 19.97 -0.69
C TYR A 455 -11.06 19.74 0.58
N LYS A 456 -12.00 20.66 0.87
CA LYS A 456 -12.89 20.55 2.03
C LYS A 456 -13.78 19.30 1.96
N GLU A 457 -14.28 18.99 0.77
CA GLU A 457 -15.07 17.78 0.53
C GLU A 457 -14.25 16.51 0.75
N GLY A 458 -12.99 16.47 0.29
CA GLY A 458 -12.10 15.34 0.51
C GLY A 458 -11.81 15.09 1.99
N VAL A 459 -11.61 16.15 2.77
CA VAL A 459 -11.43 16.05 4.23
C VAL A 459 -12.70 15.48 4.88
N LYS A 460 -13.87 16.06 4.53
CA LYS A 460 -15.15 15.59 5.06
C LYS A 460 -15.41 14.13 4.73
N ALA A 461 -15.20 13.72 3.49
CA ALA A 461 -15.39 12.34 3.05
C ALA A 461 -14.51 11.35 3.83
N SER A 462 -13.27 11.72 4.13
CA SER A 462 -12.38 10.91 4.97
C SER A 462 -12.86 10.80 6.41
N ILE A 463 -13.33 11.90 7.02
CA ILE A 463 -13.88 11.89 8.38
C ILE A 463 -15.14 11.01 8.45
N ASP A 464 -16.05 11.19 7.50
CA ASP A 464 -17.30 10.41 7.41
C ASP A 464 -16.99 8.91 7.26
N PHE A 465 -16.05 8.54 6.40
CA PHE A 465 -15.64 7.14 6.23
C PHE A 465 -15.15 6.51 7.54
N VAL A 466 -14.31 7.22 8.29
CA VAL A 466 -13.81 6.75 9.59
C VAL A 466 -14.96 6.60 10.58
N ASN A 467 -15.85 7.58 10.62
CA ASN A 467 -16.96 7.61 11.56
C ASN A 467 -18.00 6.51 11.27
N ASP A 468 -18.32 6.27 10.00
CA ASP A 468 -19.21 5.19 9.58
C ASP A 468 -18.64 3.83 9.96
N GLN A 469 -17.35 3.59 9.76
CA GLN A 469 -16.70 2.33 10.14
C GLN A 469 -16.68 2.13 11.67
N ILE A 470 -16.48 3.19 12.45
CA ILE A 470 -16.58 3.14 13.91
C ILE A 470 -18.01 2.74 14.32
N GLY A 471 -19.03 3.29 13.64
CA GLY A 471 -20.42 2.90 13.84
C GLY A 471 -20.67 1.40 13.61
N VAL A 472 -20.06 0.81 12.58
CA VAL A 472 -20.10 -0.64 12.34
C VAL A 472 -19.47 -1.41 13.51
N TRP A 473 -18.26 -1.04 13.93
CA TRP A 473 -17.55 -1.74 15.01
C TRP A 473 -18.24 -1.64 16.35
N THR A 474 -18.81 -0.48 16.71
CA THR A 474 -19.53 -0.32 17.99
C THR A 474 -20.83 -1.10 18.01
N SER A 475 -21.46 -1.32 16.87
CA SER A 475 -22.65 -2.19 16.78
C SER A 475 -22.32 -3.68 16.94
N GLU A 476 -21.11 -4.09 16.54
CA GLU A 476 -20.64 -5.48 16.58
C GLU A 476 -20.03 -5.86 17.93
N ASP A 477 -19.34 -4.92 18.60
CA ASP A 477 -18.61 -5.18 19.84
C ASP A 477 -18.70 -4.01 20.83
N GLY A 478 -19.79 -3.96 21.59
CA GLY A 478 -20.06 -2.92 22.58
C GLY A 478 -19.04 -2.77 23.73
N LYS A 479 -17.97 -3.60 23.77
CA LYS A 479 -16.88 -3.49 24.76
C LYS A 479 -15.79 -2.48 24.37
N LEU A 480 -15.75 -2.04 23.13
CA LEU A 480 -14.75 -1.08 22.63
C LEU A 480 -15.15 0.39 22.88
N GLU A 481 -16.38 0.64 23.29
CA GLU A 481 -16.97 1.99 23.45
C GLU A 481 -16.17 2.92 24.37
N SER A 482 -15.38 2.38 25.30
CA SER A 482 -14.59 3.21 26.23
C SER A 482 -13.25 3.69 25.65
N CYS A 483 -12.77 3.12 24.55
CA CYS A 483 -11.51 3.54 23.94
C CYS A 483 -11.75 4.73 23.00
N PRO A 484 -11.05 5.85 23.18
CA PRO A 484 -11.23 7.03 22.32
C PRO A 484 -11.02 6.75 20.83
N SER A 485 -10.20 5.75 20.48
CA SER A 485 -9.96 5.35 19.08
C SER A 485 -11.22 4.79 18.40
N PHE A 486 -12.21 4.36 19.15
CA PHE A 486 -13.43 3.69 18.66
C PHE A 486 -14.71 4.40 19.09
N THR A 487 -14.61 5.58 19.67
CA THR A 487 -15.77 6.43 19.95
C THR A 487 -16.20 7.20 18.70
N HIS A 488 -17.49 7.39 18.58
CA HIS A 488 -18.07 8.18 17.48
C HIS A 488 -17.52 9.61 17.46
N ILE A 489 -17.34 10.17 16.28
CA ILE A 489 -16.91 11.55 16.10
C ILE A 489 -18.16 12.44 16.09
N GLU A 490 -18.23 13.41 17.00
CA GLU A 490 -19.36 14.30 17.11
C GLU A 490 -19.44 15.28 15.93
N GLN A 491 -20.65 15.53 15.45
CA GLN A 491 -20.86 16.45 14.30
C GLN A 491 -20.36 17.87 14.60
N THR A 492 -20.42 18.30 15.85
CA THR A 492 -19.89 19.61 16.28
C THR A 492 -18.40 19.74 16.09
N ASP A 493 -17.63 18.66 16.31
CA ASP A 493 -16.19 18.64 16.13
C ASP A 493 -15.84 18.62 14.64
N ILE A 494 -16.60 17.86 13.85
CA ILE A 494 -16.47 17.87 12.38
C ILE A 494 -16.71 19.28 11.83
N ASP A 495 -17.81 19.90 12.21
CA ASP A 495 -18.16 21.23 11.73
C ASP A 495 -17.16 22.30 12.16
N ASN A 496 -16.67 22.21 13.40
CA ASN A 496 -15.63 23.10 13.91
C ASN A 496 -14.34 22.97 13.10
N PHE A 497 -13.89 21.77 12.84
CA PHE A 497 -12.68 21.52 12.07
C PHE A 497 -12.82 22.02 10.62
N LEU A 498 -13.90 21.62 9.94
CA LEU A 498 -14.13 22.00 8.55
C LEU A 498 -14.28 23.52 8.33
N ASN A 499 -14.83 24.23 9.30
CA ASN A 499 -15.10 25.65 9.15
C ASN A 499 -14.00 26.56 9.70
N ASN A 500 -13.20 26.09 10.67
CA ASN A 500 -12.26 26.95 11.40
C ASN A 500 -10.80 26.52 11.25
N ALA A 501 -10.50 25.22 10.95
CA ALA A 501 -9.13 24.74 10.81
C ALA A 501 -8.61 24.75 9.38
N LEU A 502 -9.45 24.51 8.38
CA LEU A 502 -9.01 24.33 7.00
C LEU A 502 -8.68 25.64 6.26
N GLY A 503 -9.09 26.79 6.81
CA GLY A 503 -8.91 28.10 6.16
C GLY A 503 -9.99 28.41 5.13
N ASN A 504 -9.60 29.06 4.04
CA ASN A 504 -10.51 29.50 2.98
C ASN A 504 -9.83 29.46 1.60
N SER A 505 -10.57 29.82 0.53
CA SER A 505 -10.05 29.75 -0.84
C SER A 505 -8.90 30.71 -1.14
N SER A 506 -8.73 31.80 -0.36
CA SER A 506 -7.61 32.71 -0.59
C SER A 506 -6.30 32.21 -0.02
N ASP A 507 -6.34 31.37 1.02
CA ASP A 507 -5.17 30.86 1.72
C ASP A 507 -4.88 29.36 1.44
N ILE A 508 -5.62 28.77 0.50
CA ILE A 508 -5.36 27.39 0.07
C ILE A 508 -3.97 27.26 -0.54
N THR A 509 -3.26 26.23 -0.16
CA THR A 509 -1.93 25.91 -0.67
C THR A 509 -1.84 24.44 -1.07
N LEU A 510 -0.88 24.12 -1.93
CA LEU A 510 -0.58 22.74 -2.28
C LEU A 510 -0.24 21.91 -1.02
N GLY A 511 0.46 22.51 -0.06
CA GLY A 511 0.82 21.90 1.21
C GLY A 511 -0.40 21.47 2.02
N LYS A 512 -1.42 22.30 2.14
CA LYS A 512 -2.67 21.96 2.81
C LYS A 512 -3.38 20.78 2.13
N ILE A 513 -3.46 20.81 0.81
CA ILE A 513 -4.11 19.76 0.00
C ILE A 513 -3.39 18.42 0.21
N LEU A 514 -2.07 18.38 0.00
CA LEU A 514 -1.30 17.14 0.08
C LEU A 514 -1.17 16.61 1.51
N THR A 515 -1.05 17.49 2.51
CA THR A 515 -1.01 17.05 3.92
C THR A 515 -2.34 16.42 4.32
N GLN A 516 -3.48 17.00 3.97
CA GLN A 516 -4.78 16.42 4.27
C GLN A 516 -5.05 15.13 3.47
N LYS A 517 -4.60 15.05 2.21
CA LYS A 517 -4.61 13.79 1.44
C LYS A 517 -3.84 12.70 2.17
N MET A 518 -2.67 13.02 2.68
CA MET A 518 -1.80 12.13 3.43
C MET A 518 -2.47 11.65 4.73
N LEU A 519 -3.16 12.53 5.47
CA LEU A 519 -3.92 12.15 6.66
C LEU A 519 -5.15 11.29 6.33
N ALA A 520 -5.76 11.50 5.17
CA ALA A 520 -6.88 10.68 4.69
C ALA A 520 -6.44 9.27 4.21
N MET A 521 -5.19 9.14 3.80
CA MET A 521 -4.62 7.92 3.21
C MET A 521 -3.29 7.56 3.88
N PRO A 522 -3.24 7.31 5.20
CA PRO A 522 -1.97 7.23 5.95
C PRO A 522 -1.08 6.06 5.52
N TYR A 523 -1.66 5.00 4.96
CA TYR A 523 -0.95 3.82 4.46
C TYR A 523 -1.17 3.67 2.95
N SER A 524 -0.71 4.66 2.20
CA SER A 524 -0.77 4.65 0.74
C SER A 524 0.60 4.93 0.12
N ASN A 525 0.95 4.17 -0.92
CA ASN A 525 2.13 4.44 -1.72
C ASN A 525 2.09 5.83 -2.38
N GLU A 526 0.88 6.36 -2.61
CA GLU A 526 0.67 7.68 -3.20
C GLU A 526 1.29 8.81 -2.36
N ASN A 527 1.40 8.64 -1.05
CA ASN A 527 2.08 9.63 -0.21
C ASN A 527 3.57 9.77 -0.58
N TRP A 528 4.22 8.66 -0.88
CA TRP A 528 5.60 8.69 -1.35
C TRP A 528 5.70 9.22 -2.79
N ASN A 529 4.77 8.87 -3.66
CA ASN A 529 4.68 9.42 -5.01
C ASN A 529 4.48 10.95 -4.95
N ASP A 530 3.62 11.45 -4.08
CA ASP A 530 3.41 12.89 -3.85
C ASP A 530 4.69 13.59 -3.39
N MET A 531 5.45 12.99 -2.47
CA MET A 531 6.72 13.56 -2.03
C MET A 531 7.76 13.61 -3.16
N ARG A 532 7.86 12.54 -3.95
CA ARG A 532 8.80 12.48 -5.09
C ARG A 532 8.47 13.50 -6.16
N ARG A 533 7.21 13.60 -6.60
CA ARG A 533 6.78 14.56 -7.63
C ARG A 533 6.81 16.01 -7.18
N CYS A 534 6.88 16.26 -5.87
CA CYS A 534 7.09 17.58 -5.27
C CYS A 534 8.52 17.77 -4.76
N ASP A 535 9.48 16.95 -5.17
CA ASP A 535 10.91 17.04 -4.85
C ASP A 535 11.24 17.14 -3.35
N TYR A 536 10.38 16.55 -2.50
CA TYR A 536 10.53 16.60 -1.04
C TYR A 536 10.65 18.03 -0.49
N ASP A 537 9.93 18.98 -1.08
CA ASP A 537 9.98 20.38 -0.68
C ASP A 537 9.37 20.57 0.71
N THR A 538 10.20 21.00 1.66
CA THR A 538 9.80 21.28 3.04
C THR A 538 8.81 22.44 3.18
N ASN A 539 8.67 23.29 2.14
CA ASN A 539 7.66 24.34 2.11
C ASN A 539 6.27 23.81 1.72
N ILE A 540 6.21 22.59 1.17
CA ILE A 540 4.96 21.94 0.79
C ILE A 540 4.48 21.03 1.93
N PHE A 541 5.32 20.11 2.40
CA PHE A 541 4.91 19.12 3.39
C PHE A 541 4.96 19.68 4.80
N MET A 542 3.79 19.92 5.37
CA MET A 542 3.64 20.60 6.68
C MET A 542 4.26 19.77 7.81
N ASN A 543 4.98 20.45 8.69
CA ASN A 543 5.68 19.88 9.85
C ASN A 543 6.71 18.79 9.49
N TRP A 544 7.03 18.62 8.23
CA TRP A 544 8.01 17.65 7.78
C TRP A 544 9.40 18.29 7.59
N ASP A 545 10.44 17.62 8.05
CA ASP A 545 11.81 18.08 7.90
C ASP A 545 12.73 16.94 7.45
N LYS A 546 13.38 17.15 6.31
CA LYS A 546 14.33 16.20 5.73
C LYS A 546 15.50 15.88 6.68
N SER A 547 15.94 16.83 7.50
CA SER A 547 17.06 16.66 8.42
C SER A 547 16.86 15.55 9.47
N TYR A 548 15.61 15.13 9.71
CA TYR A 548 15.31 14.02 10.63
C TYR A 548 15.96 12.70 10.24
N TYR A 549 16.15 12.46 8.95
CA TYR A 549 16.62 11.19 8.42
C TYR A 549 18.14 10.99 8.52
N TYR A 550 18.90 12.07 8.74
CA TYR A 550 20.37 12.04 8.69
C TYR A 550 21.04 11.96 10.05
N ARG A 551 20.29 12.01 11.14
CA ARG A 551 20.86 11.96 12.48
C ARG A 551 21.07 10.52 12.93
N ASN A 552 22.25 10.27 13.54
CA ASN A 552 22.64 9.00 14.17
C ASN A 552 22.65 7.79 13.21
N THR A 553 23.36 7.92 12.10
CA THR A 553 23.61 6.80 11.18
C THR A 553 24.65 5.83 11.76
N PRO A 554 24.28 4.59 12.12
CA PRO A 554 25.26 3.59 12.55
C PRO A 554 26.26 3.28 11.45
N ALA A 555 27.51 3.00 11.79
CA ALA A 555 28.52 2.56 10.84
C ALA A 555 28.10 1.24 10.17
N GLY A 556 28.35 1.11 8.88
CA GLY A 556 28.11 -0.12 8.11
C GLY A 556 26.83 -0.17 7.27
N PHE A 557 26.05 0.91 7.26
CA PHE A 557 24.87 1.03 6.39
C PHE A 557 25.06 2.16 5.38
N THR A 558 24.51 2.00 4.18
CA THR A 558 24.48 3.06 3.17
C THR A 558 23.21 3.88 3.36
N TYR A 559 23.36 5.13 3.74
CA TYR A 559 22.24 6.07 3.87
C TYR A 559 22.17 7.00 2.66
N CYS A 560 20.96 7.55 2.44
CA CYS A 560 20.77 8.55 1.43
C CYS A 560 21.63 9.80 1.72
N PRO A 561 22.42 10.32 0.79
CA PRO A 561 23.17 11.57 0.97
C PRO A 561 22.25 12.75 1.33
N GLU A 562 22.76 13.72 2.09
CA GLU A 562 21.96 14.86 2.59
C GLU A 562 21.31 15.70 1.49
N ASP A 563 21.96 15.80 0.32
CA ASP A 563 21.47 16.52 -0.85
C ASP A 563 20.50 15.72 -1.71
N LYS A 564 20.28 14.44 -1.39
CA LYS A 564 19.44 13.50 -2.15
C LYS A 564 18.22 13.02 -1.34
N SER A 565 17.36 12.26 -1.99
CA SER A 565 16.17 11.66 -1.40
C SER A 565 15.87 10.31 -2.05
N PRO A 566 15.23 9.37 -1.37
CA PRO A 566 14.80 8.10 -1.97
C PRO A 566 13.78 8.35 -3.08
N ARG A 567 14.04 7.86 -4.29
CA ARG A 567 13.18 8.06 -5.47
C ARG A 567 12.78 6.77 -6.18
N ARG A 568 13.46 5.67 -5.87
CA ARG A 568 13.10 4.32 -6.34
C ARG A 568 13.66 3.26 -5.41
N TRP A 569 13.20 2.05 -5.61
CA TRP A 569 13.82 0.88 -5.02
C TRP A 569 14.87 0.27 -5.97
N LYS A 570 15.91 -0.31 -5.38
CA LYS A 570 16.84 -1.15 -6.09
C LYS A 570 16.16 -2.45 -6.50
N GLN A 571 16.50 -3.00 -7.65
CA GLN A 571 15.97 -4.27 -8.11
C GLN A 571 16.21 -5.39 -7.07
N ALA A 572 15.31 -6.35 -7.04
CA ALA A 572 15.41 -7.50 -6.14
C ALA A 572 16.68 -8.33 -6.42
N SER A 573 17.20 -8.97 -5.39
CA SER A 573 18.47 -9.73 -5.48
C SER A 573 18.44 -10.84 -6.53
N TYR A 574 17.30 -11.45 -6.79
CA TYR A 574 17.16 -12.47 -7.82
C TYR A 574 17.28 -11.86 -9.24
N GLU A 575 16.76 -10.67 -9.49
CA GLU A 575 16.94 -9.94 -10.75
C GLU A 575 18.43 -9.59 -10.97
N LEU A 576 19.08 -9.11 -9.92
CA LEU A 576 20.52 -8.81 -9.93
C LEU A 576 21.38 -10.05 -10.15
N THR A 577 20.84 -11.24 -9.92
CA THR A 577 21.56 -12.52 -10.08
C THR A 577 21.25 -13.19 -11.42
N TYR A 578 19.98 -13.28 -11.78
CA TYR A 578 19.55 -14.12 -12.90
C TYR A 578 19.23 -13.36 -14.19
N ASN A 579 18.98 -12.03 -14.11
CA ASN A 579 18.63 -11.21 -15.29
C ASN A 579 19.54 -9.98 -15.47
N THR A 580 20.76 -10.06 -14.96
CA THR A 580 21.73 -8.95 -14.94
C THR A 580 22.04 -8.39 -16.33
N THR A 581 22.14 -9.25 -17.35
CA THR A 581 22.46 -8.84 -18.72
C THR A 581 21.40 -7.90 -19.29
N ASN A 582 20.12 -8.24 -19.16
CA ASN A 582 19.02 -7.40 -19.63
C ASN A 582 18.87 -6.13 -18.79
N LEU A 583 19.08 -6.25 -17.47
CA LEU A 583 19.07 -5.10 -16.58
C LEU A 583 20.21 -4.10 -16.92
N ALA A 584 21.42 -4.59 -17.20
CA ALA A 584 22.52 -3.73 -17.64
C ALA A 584 22.22 -3.04 -18.98
N ALA A 585 21.58 -3.74 -19.91
CA ALA A 585 21.29 -3.25 -21.25
C ALA A 585 20.34 -2.06 -21.28
N ILE A 586 19.40 -1.94 -20.32
CA ILE A 586 18.45 -0.83 -20.26
C ILE A 586 19.07 0.48 -19.74
N GLY A 587 20.28 0.44 -19.19
CA GLY A 587 20.91 1.55 -18.45
C GLY A 587 20.91 2.90 -19.15
N ALA A 588 21.05 2.92 -20.48
CA ALA A 588 21.00 4.17 -21.25
C ALA A 588 19.62 4.88 -21.21
N GLN A 589 18.57 4.17 -20.86
CA GLN A 589 17.20 4.68 -20.78
C GLN A 589 16.74 4.94 -19.33
N VAL A 590 17.60 4.62 -18.35
CA VAL A 590 17.31 4.85 -16.93
C VAL A 590 17.70 6.27 -16.53
N PRO A 591 16.77 7.09 -16.04
CA PRO A 591 17.10 8.46 -15.65
C PRO A 591 18.25 8.52 -14.64
N GLY A 592 19.35 9.23 -14.98
CA GLY A 592 20.50 9.42 -14.10
C GLY A 592 21.46 8.23 -13.96
N ALA A 593 21.21 7.06 -14.56
CA ALA A 593 22.08 5.89 -14.40
C ALA A 593 23.51 6.13 -14.91
N ALA A 594 23.68 6.96 -15.91
CA ALA A 594 25.00 7.35 -16.44
C ALA A 594 25.91 7.98 -15.37
N GLU A 595 25.35 8.65 -14.37
CA GLU A 595 26.10 9.25 -13.26
C GLU A 595 26.74 8.21 -12.34
N LEU A 596 26.15 7.01 -12.29
CA LEU A 596 26.63 5.89 -11.46
C LEU A 596 27.66 5.00 -12.18
N GLY A 597 27.79 5.16 -13.51
CA GLY A 597 28.77 4.44 -14.31
C GLY A 597 28.43 2.95 -14.55
N GLU A 598 29.46 2.18 -14.88
CA GLU A 598 29.33 0.73 -15.09
C GLU A 598 28.87 0.04 -13.80
N GLY A 599 27.93 -0.89 -13.93
CA GLY A 599 27.34 -1.58 -12.76
C GLY A 599 26.36 -0.71 -11.96
N TRP A 600 25.82 0.35 -12.55
CA TRP A 600 24.85 1.28 -11.97
C TRP A 600 23.74 0.56 -11.18
N TYR A 601 23.26 -0.56 -11.68
CA TYR A 601 22.16 -1.35 -11.10
C TYR A 601 22.53 -2.01 -9.74
N ASN A 602 23.82 -2.20 -9.46
CA ASN A 602 24.31 -2.71 -8.18
C ASN A 602 24.64 -1.61 -7.16
N ASN A 603 24.75 -0.38 -7.61
CA ASN A 603 25.04 0.76 -6.75
C ASN A 603 23.81 1.11 -5.88
N ASN A 604 23.96 1.22 -4.56
CA ASN A 604 22.86 1.57 -3.67
C ASN A 604 22.33 3.00 -3.91
N LEU A 605 23.15 3.89 -4.49
CA LEU A 605 22.71 5.23 -4.89
C LEU A 605 21.67 5.23 -6.02
N ILE A 606 21.43 4.10 -6.69
CA ILE A 606 20.30 3.96 -7.62
C ILE A 606 18.97 4.34 -6.95
N CYS A 607 18.83 4.10 -5.64
CA CYS A 607 17.65 4.48 -4.90
C CYS A 607 17.39 5.99 -4.87
N THR A 608 18.36 6.81 -5.23
CA THR A 608 18.22 8.28 -5.33
C THR A 608 17.91 8.77 -6.74
N LEU A 609 17.91 7.89 -7.74
CA LEU A 609 17.58 8.24 -9.12
C LEU A 609 16.06 8.28 -9.31
N PRO A 610 15.55 9.26 -10.06
CA PRO A 610 14.12 9.33 -10.34
C PRO A 610 13.69 8.17 -11.25
N VAL A 611 12.43 7.76 -11.12
CA VAL A 611 11.75 6.97 -12.15
C VAL A 611 11.34 7.87 -13.31
N TRP A 612 10.88 7.32 -14.44
CA TRP A 612 10.60 8.12 -15.63
C TRP A 612 9.65 9.31 -15.37
N TRP A 613 8.49 9.09 -14.75
CA TRP A 613 7.50 10.17 -14.52
C TRP A 613 7.99 11.22 -13.50
N ASP A 614 8.91 10.84 -12.62
CA ASP A 614 9.54 11.72 -11.62
C ASP A 614 10.75 12.48 -12.18
N SER A 615 11.11 12.26 -13.44
CA SER A 615 12.23 12.87 -14.14
C SER A 615 11.77 13.89 -15.16
N ASN A 616 12.71 14.71 -15.66
CA ASN A 616 12.50 15.63 -16.77
C ASN A 616 12.74 14.95 -18.16
N GLN A 617 12.98 13.64 -18.23
CA GLN A 617 13.13 12.93 -19.51
C GLN A 617 11.78 12.85 -20.22
N GLU A 618 11.77 13.09 -21.54
CA GLU A 618 10.57 12.95 -22.37
C GLU A 618 10.15 11.50 -22.65
#